data_0475d3e31c5960306e4cddf5671e8cdf
#
_entry.id   0475d3e31c5960306e4cddf5671e8cdf
#
_cell.length_a   1.000
_cell.length_b   1.000
_cell.length_c   1.000
_cell.angle_alpha   90.00
_cell.angle_beta   90.00
_cell.angle_gamma   90.00
#
_symmetry.space_group_name_H-M   'P 1'
#
loop_
_entity.id
_entity.type
_entity.pdbx_description
1 polymer ?
#
loop_
_entity_poly.entity_id
_entity_poly.type
_entity_poly.pdbx_seq_one_letter_code
_entity_poly.pdbx_strand_id
1 'polypeptide(L)'
;KEKKIDTSLDYTEGLKTYERNLQHVINLSLCNNIKVILGTYCIYLYPEIKDDPLHKLYQKIVLEENEVMRKLAAKNNLVLIDTASLISKEPTNFLDSIHFTSQGMSLLAQCFAEKINLE
;
A
#
# COMPACT_ATOMS: atom_id res chain seq x y z
N LYS A 1 -11.74 1.37 31.81
CA LYS A 1 -10.25 1.22 31.67
C LYS A 1 -9.94 1.23 30.19
N GLU A 2 -9.36 2.31 29.70
CA GLU A 2 -8.82 2.36 28.35
C GLU A 2 -7.71 1.31 28.23
N LYS A 3 -7.87 0.39 27.28
CA LYS A 3 -6.84 -0.57 26.95
C LYS A 3 -5.68 0.19 26.31
N LYS A 4 -4.56 0.31 27.01
CA LYS A 4 -3.36 0.92 26.47
C LYS A 4 -2.90 0.06 25.29
N ILE A 5 -2.93 0.62 24.08
CA ILE A 5 -2.50 -0.09 22.87
C ILE A 5 -0.97 -0.20 22.95
N ASP A 6 -0.46 -1.42 22.82
CA ASP A 6 0.98 -1.66 22.75
C ASP A 6 1.48 -1.30 21.35
N THR A 7 2.14 -0.15 21.26
CA THR A 7 2.75 0.34 20.02
C THR A 7 4.21 -0.11 19.86
N SER A 8 4.74 -0.91 20.80
CA SER A 8 6.07 -1.52 20.72
C SER A 8 6.07 -2.86 19.99
N LEU A 9 4.95 -3.22 19.35
CA LEU A 9 4.78 -4.50 18.67
C LEU A 9 5.88 -4.71 17.62
N ASP A 10 6.62 -5.79 17.76
CA ASP A 10 7.54 -6.27 16.72
C ASP A 10 6.74 -7.02 15.64
N TYR A 11 6.60 -6.41 14.47
CA TYR A 11 5.90 -6.99 13.32
C TYR A 11 6.85 -7.53 12.23
N THR A 12 8.13 -7.67 12.55
CA THR A 12 9.16 -8.13 11.59
C THR A 12 8.81 -9.47 10.96
N GLU A 13 8.35 -10.44 11.75
CA GLU A 13 7.94 -11.76 11.23
C GLU A 13 6.64 -11.66 10.39
N GLY A 14 5.74 -10.75 10.73
CA GLY A 14 4.55 -10.45 9.92
C GLY A 14 4.93 -9.92 8.55
N LEU A 15 5.88 -8.99 8.48
CA LEU A 15 6.36 -8.42 7.23
C LEU A 15 7.07 -9.46 6.35
N LYS A 16 7.90 -10.35 6.94
CA LYS A 16 8.51 -11.48 6.21
C LYS A 16 7.46 -12.44 5.66
N THR A 17 6.41 -12.72 6.45
CA THR A 17 5.31 -13.58 6.04
C THR A 17 4.52 -12.93 4.88
N TYR A 18 4.27 -11.62 4.95
CA TYR A 18 3.64 -10.85 3.89
C TYR A 18 4.45 -10.95 2.58
N GLU A 19 5.77 -10.68 2.63
CA GLU A 19 6.66 -10.78 1.46
C GLU A 19 6.64 -12.18 0.85
N ARG A 20 6.77 -13.22 1.68
CA ARG A 20 6.75 -14.62 1.24
C ARG A 20 5.43 -14.99 0.57
N ASN A 21 4.32 -14.64 1.18
CA ASN A 21 2.99 -14.99 0.66
C ASN A 21 2.71 -14.27 -0.66
N LEU A 22 3.08 -13.00 -0.75
CA LEU A 22 2.94 -12.23 -1.99
C LEU A 22 3.81 -12.80 -3.12
N GLN A 23 5.06 -13.20 -2.82
CA GLN A 23 5.92 -13.88 -3.80
C GLN A 23 5.31 -15.22 -4.26
N HIS A 24 4.64 -15.97 -3.37
CA HIS A 24 3.95 -17.20 -3.78
C HIS A 24 2.78 -16.92 -4.71
N VAL A 25 1.98 -15.88 -4.45
CA VAL A 25 0.88 -15.47 -5.33
C VAL A 25 1.42 -15.05 -6.71
N ILE A 26 2.51 -14.29 -6.74
CA ILE A 26 3.19 -13.88 -7.97
C ILE A 26 3.63 -15.13 -8.76
N ASN A 27 4.34 -16.04 -8.12
CA ASN A 27 4.83 -17.26 -8.77
C ASN A 27 3.69 -18.09 -9.36
N LEU A 28 2.62 -18.31 -8.57
CA LEU A 28 1.45 -19.07 -9.01
C LEU A 28 0.77 -18.41 -10.21
N SER A 29 0.63 -17.09 -10.19
CA SER A 29 0.03 -16.33 -11.30
C SER A 29 0.86 -16.45 -12.56
N LEU A 30 2.17 -16.23 -12.47
CA LEU A 30 3.07 -16.31 -13.63
C LEU A 30 3.13 -17.73 -14.21
N CYS A 31 3.14 -18.78 -13.38
CA CYS A 31 3.08 -20.18 -13.83
C CYS A 31 1.78 -20.51 -14.58
N ASN A 32 0.72 -19.75 -14.35
CA ASN A 32 -0.56 -19.91 -15.02
C ASN A 32 -0.80 -18.88 -16.15
N ASN A 33 0.26 -18.19 -16.61
CA ASN A 33 0.18 -17.14 -17.63
C ASN A 33 -0.76 -15.98 -17.26
N ILE A 34 -0.91 -15.69 -15.97
CA ILE A 34 -1.68 -14.57 -15.48
C ILE A 34 -0.74 -13.37 -15.32
N LYS A 35 -1.08 -12.27 -15.98
CA LYS A 35 -0.36 -11.02 -15.83
C LYS A 35 -0.58 -10.45 -14.43
N VAL A 36 0.50 -10.10 -13.75
CA VAL A 36 0.48 -9.52 -12.41
C VAL A 36 0.83 -8.04 -12.48
N ILE A 37 0.02 -7.22 -11.84
CA ILE A 37 0.27 -5.80 -11.61
C ILE A 37 0.24 -5.59 -10.10
N LEU A 38 1.27 -4.95 -9.55
CA LEU A 38 1.32 -4.60 -8.13
C LEU A 38 1.00 -3.12 -7.94
N GLY A 39 0.28 -2.81 -6.88
CA GLY A 39 -0.03 -1.44 -6.49
C GLY A 39 0.40 -1.17 -5.05
N THR A 40 1.05 -0.03 -4.80
CA THR A 40 1.34 0.40 -3.43
C THR A 40 0.09 0.95 -2.77
N TYR A 41 0.06 0.90 -1.45
CA TYR A 41 -1.06 1.34 -0.65
C TYR A 41 -0.90 2.79 -0.20
N CYS A 42 -1.94 3.60 -0.38
CA CYS A 42 -1.93 5.00 -0.04
C CYS A 42 -2.53 5.21 1.36
N ILE A 43 -1.79 5.87 2.26
CA ILE A 43 -2.27 6.24 3.58
C ILE A 43 -2.14 7.74 3.78
N TYR A 44 -3.14 8.36 4.39
CA TYR A 44 -3.17 9.77 4.76
C TYR A 44 -3.42 9.92 6.25
N LEU A 45 -2.57 10.67 6.93
CA LEU A 45 -2.79 11.03 8.34
C LEU A 45 -3.32 12.46 8.44
N TYR A 46 -4.56 12.58 8.85
CA TYR A 46 -5.15 13.87 9.17
C TYR A 46 -4.38 14.58 10.28
N PRO A 47 -4.32 15.92 10.26
CA PRO A 47 -3.62 16.67 11.30
C PRO A 47 -4.03 16.32 12.73
N GLU A 48 -5.30 15.96 12.94
CA GLU A 48 -5.88 15.62 14.23
C GLU A 48 -5.39 14.28 14.79
N ILE A 49 -4.99 13.36 13.92
CA ILE A 49 -4.58 11.99 14.27
C ILE A 49 -3.10 11.70 13.98
N LYS A 50 -2.40 12.61 13.31
CA LYS A 50 -1.00 12.40 12.89
C LYS A 50 -0.05 12.08 14.05
N ASP A 51 -0.38 12.52 15.26
CA ASP A 51 0.42 12.30 16.44
C ASP A 51 -0.06 11.12 17.30
N ASP A 52 -1.19 10.50 16.94
CA ASP A 52 -1.68 9.31 17.60
C ASP A 52 -0.72 8.13 17.38
N PRO A 53 -0.28 7.45 18.47
CA PRO A 53 0.72 6.38 18.36
C PRO A 53 0.27 5.20 17.52
N LEU A 54 -1.01 4.86 17.51
CA LEU A 54 -1.55 3.75 16.71
C LEU A 54 -1.53 4.09 15.22
N HIS A 55 -1.95 5.30 14.86
CA HIS A 55 -1.93 5.75 13.47
C HIS A 55 -0.50 5.88 12.92
N LYS A 56 0.46 6.32 13.76
CA LYS A 56 1.89 6.30 13.40
C LYS A 56 2.41 4.89 13.16
N LEU A 57 2.01 3.93 13.99
CA LEU A 57 2.38 2.54 13.82
C LEU A 57 1.81 1.97 12.50
N TYR A 58 0.53 2.21 12.21
CA TYR A 58 -0.08 1.80 10.94
C TYR A 58 0.60 2.43 9.73
N GLN A 59 0.90 3.72 9.80
CA GLN A 59 1.63 4.39 8.72
C GLN A 59 2.98 3.73 8.48
N LYS A 60 3.74 3.45 9.53
CA LYS A 60 5.04 2.78 9.42
C LYS A 60 4.91 1.41 8.78
N ILE A 61 3.95 0.59 9.19
CA ILE A 61 3.71 -0.74 8.62
C ILE A 61 3.37 -0.62 7.13
N VAL A 62 2.46 0.26 6.75
CA VAL A 62 2.07 0.48 5.34
C VAL A 62 3.26 0.93 4.49
N LEU A 63 4.12 1.80 5.01
CA LEU A 63 5.33 2.23 4.29
C LEU A 63 6.28 1.05 4.05
N GLU A 64 6.48 0.18 5.03
CA GLU A 64 7.33 -1.01 4.89
C GLU A 64 6.71 -2.07 3.95
N GLU A 65 5.39 -2.27 3.99
CA GLU A 65 4.68 -3.13 3.03
C GLU A 65 4.81 -2.59 1.60
N ASN A 66 4.75 -1.26 1.41
CA ASN A 66 4.97 -0.63 0.11
C ASN A 66 6.39 -0.86 -0.41
N GLU A 67 7.41 -0.85 0.47
CA GLU A 67 8.78 -1.21 0.06
C GLU A 67 8.88 -2.67 -0.38
N VAL A 68 8.17 -3.58 0.28
CA VAL A 68 8.06 -4.98 -0.17
C VAL A 68 7.43 -5.06 -1.57
N MET A 69 6.35 -4.32 -1.82
CA MET A 69 5.71 -4.26 -3.14
C MET A 69 6.69 -3.78 -4.23
N ARG A 70 7.42 -2.69 -3.97
CA ARG A 70 8.42 -2.15 -4.91
C ARG A 70 9.54 -3.16 -5.20
N LYS A 71 10.07 -3.78 -4.15
CA LYS A 71 11.09 -4.81 -4.23
C LYS A 71 10.64 -6.01 -5.05
N LEU A 72 9.43 -6.51 -4.80
CA LEU A 72 8.89 -7.68 -5.51
C LEU A 72 8.55 -7.35 -6.97
N ALA A 73 8.05 -6.15 -7.26
CA ALA A 73 7.83 -5.71 -8.64
C ALA A 73 9.15 -5.68 -9.42
N ALA A 74 10.19 -5.08 -8.85
CA ALA A 74 11.50 -5.02 -9.48
C ALA A 74 12.12 -6.42 -9.66
N LYS A 75 12.08 -7.26 -8.63
CA LYS A 75 12.64 -8.62 -8.64
C LYS A 75 12.01 -9.53 -9.70
N ASN A 76 10.70 -9.39 -9.90
CA ASN A 76 9.92 -10.24 -10.80
C ASN A 76 9.63 -9.57 -12.16
N ASN A 77 10.19 -8.38 -12.41
CA ASN A 77 9.95 -7.58 -13.62
C ASN A 77 8.45 -7.35 -13.88
N LEU A 78 7.73 -6.94 -12.84
CA LEU A 78 6.29 -6.68 -12.89
C LEU A 78 6.01 -5.18 -13.05
N VAL A 79 4.83 -4.86 -13.59
CA VAL A 79 4.30 -3.50 -13.56
C VAL A 79 3.97 -3.12 -12.12
N LEU A 80 4.50 -1.98 -11.69
CA LEU A 80 4.17 -1.35 -10.42
C LEU A 80 3.38 -0.06 -10.65
N ILE A 81 2.26 0.07 -9.96
CA ILE A 81 1.50 1.32 -9.87
C ILE A 81 1.76 1.90 -8.48
N ASP A 82 2.70 2.84 -8.40
CA ASP A 82 3.11 3.41 -7.10
C ASP A 82 2.14 4.52 -6.65
N THR A 83 0.90 4.12 -6.33
CA THR A 83 -0.16 5.03 -5.91
C THR A 83 0.21 5.82 -4.65
N ALA A 84 1.03 5.23 -3.76
CA ALA A 84 1.54 5.91 -2.57
C ALA A 84 2.36 7.16 -2.91
N SER A 85 3.06 7.16 -4.05
CA SER A 85 3.85 8.30 -4.53
C SER A 85 3.07 9.21 -5.48
N LEU A 86 2.12 8.66 -6.24
CA LEU A 86 1.41 9.37 -7.29
C LEU A 86 0.22 10.18 -6.78
N ILE A 87 -0.48 9.70 -5.74
CA ILE A 87 -1.68 10.38 -5.22
C ILE A 87 -1.26 11.38 -4.13
N SER A 88 -1.63 12.65 -4.33
CA SER A 88 -1.35 13.70 -3.35
C SER A 88 -2.09 13.46 -2.03
N LYS A 89 -1.37 13.70 -0.93
CA LYS A 89 -1.85 13.50 0.45
C LYS A 89 -2.64 14.73 0.90
N GLU A 90 -3.80 14.91 0.32
CA GLU A 90 -4.70 16.05 0.60
C GLU A 90 -6.04 15.55 1.14
N PRO A 91 -6.66 16.30 2.08
CA PRO A 91 -7.94 15.88 2.69
C PRO A 91 -9.05 15.69 1.67
N THR A 92 -8.99 16.39 0.54
CA THR A 92 -9.98 16.27 -0.55
C THR A 92 -9.98 14.91 -1.23
N ASN A 93 -8.89 14.16 -1.13
CA ASN A 93 -8.73 12.84 -1.73
C ASN A 93 -9.11 11.68 -0.80
N PHE A 94 -9.29 11.95 0.50
CA PHE A 94 -9.51 10.91 1.52
C PHE A 94 -10.76 11.18 2.36
N LEU A 95 -11.53 10.13 2.64
CA LEU A 95 -12.64 10.15 3.61
C LEU A 95 -12.12 9.93 5.04
N ASP A 96 -11.12 9.07 5.16
CA ASP A 96 -10.36 8.78 6.37
C ASP A 96 -8.92 8.41 5.99
N SER A 97 -8.17 7.80 6.89
CA SER A 97 -6.75 7.51 6.63
C SER A 97 -6.49 6.57 5.45
N ILE A 98 -7.49 5.81 5.01
CA ILE A 98 -7.31 4.73 4.04
C ILE A 98 -8.37 4.70 2.93
N HIS A 99 -9.52 5.33 3.12
CA HIS A 99 -10.58 5.35 2.12
C HIS A 99 -10.57 6.64 1.32
N PHE A 100 -10.70 6.49 0.01
CA PHE A 100 -10.71 7.62 -0.91
C PHE A 100 -12.10 8.26 -1.03
N THR A 101 -12.13 9.57 -1.25
CA THR A 101 -13.31 10.26 -1.80
C THR A 101 -13.53 9.88 -3.27
N SER A 102 -14.62 10.34 -3.87
CA SER A 102 -14.84 10.19 -5.32
C SER A 102 -13.71 10.82 -6.14
N GLN A 103 -13.15 11.94 -5.68
CA GLN A 103 -11.99 12.57 -6.31
C GLN A 103 -10.74 11.69 -6.19
N GLY A 104 -10.45 11.19 -4.99
CA GLY A 104 -9.33 10.27 -4.75
C GLY A 104 -9.44 8.98 -5.58
N MET A 105 -10.65 8.42 -5.68
CA MET A 105 -10.91 7.24 -6.53
C MET A 105 -10.70 7.54 -8.02
N SER A 106 -11.04 8.73 -8.48
CA SER A 106 -10.77 9.13 -9.87
C SER A 106 -9.27 9.22 -10.16
N LEU A 107 -8.49 9.77 -9.23
CA LEU A 107 -7.02 9.80 -9.33
C LEU A 107 -6.43 8.39 -9.32
N LEU A 108 -6.93 7.51 -8.44
CA LEU A 108 -6.52 6.11 -8.39
C LEU A 108 -6.78 5.40 -9.73
N ALA A 109 -8.00 5.55 -10.27
CA ALA A 109 -8.37 4.98 -11.57
C ALA A 109 -7.48 5.48 -12.71
N GLN A 110 -7.13 6.77 -12.70
CA GLN A 110 -6.22 7.36 -13.68
C GLN A 110 -4.81 6.74 -13.59
N CYS A 111 -4.26 6.56 -12.38
CA CYS A 111 -2.95 5.91 -12.18
C CYS A 111 -2.93 4.51 -12.80
N PHE A 112 -4.01 3.74 -12.63
CA PHE A 112 -4.12 2.40 -13.21
C PHE A 112 -4.27 2.46 -14.74
N ALA A 113 -5.17 3.32 -15.25
CA ALA A 113 -5.42 3.44 -16.68
C ALA A 113 -4.15 3.83 -17.46
N GLU A 114 -3.39 4.79 -16.97
CA GLU A 114 -2.13 5.23 -17.59
C GLU A 114 -1.10 4.10 -17.69
N LYS A 115 -1.00 3.26 -16.67
CA LYS A 115 -0.03 2.15 -16.66
C LYS A 115 -0.48 0.94 -17.47
N ILE A 116 -1.77 0.64 -17.51
CA ILE A 116 -2.32 -0.50 -18.24
C ILE A 116 -2.36 -0.21 -19.75
N ASN A 117 -2.64 1.03 -20.16
CA ASN A 117 -2.73 1.41 -21.57
C ASN A 117 -1.35 1.57 -22.25
N LEU A 118 -0.26 1.59 -21.51
CA LEU A 118 1.10 1.68 -22.07
C LEU A 118 1.69 0.32 -22.50
N GLU A 119 0.91 -0.71 -22.42
CA GLU A 119 1.27 -2.06 -22.83
C GLU A 119 0.38 -2.57 -23.98
#